data_b7141590582f090337b21924b37a5f1e
#
_entry.id   b7141590582f090337b21924b37a5f1e
#
_cell.length_a   1.000
_cell.length_b   1.000
_cell.length_c   1.000
_cell.angle_alpha   90.00
_cell.angle_beta   90.00
_cell.angle_gamma   90.00
#
_symmetry.space_group_name_H-M   'P 1'
#
loop_
_entity.id
_entity.type
_entity.pdbx_description
1 polymer ?
#
loop_
_entity_poly.entity_id
_entity_poly.type
_entity_poly.pdbx_seq_one_letter_code
_entity_poly.pdbx_strand_id
1 'polypeptide(L)'
;MINNIRPLLSCEVSVDNINFPIYVATKFDGVRAMVINGVVYSRSMKPIRNNHVQKLFGKPEYEGFDGELIVGDVYAKDVFQKTTSGVMSKDGEPDVTFYVFDIFTNNTETYKERLYTLNDKLVLVQYHNIVATQQLYIQTKEELIELLSKEKVKGGEGLIGRNPNGVYKYGRSTPKEQFSMKFKFFEQNEFEVVGFTERMHNSNEQKRGALGYAERSSAKDG
;
A
#
# COMPACT_ATOMS: atom_id res chain seq x y z
N MET A 1 -20.90 -6.67 7.21
CA MET A 1 -21.21 -5.63 6.19
C MET A 1 -19.91 -4.98 5.76
N ILE A 2 -19.39 -5.28 4.55
CA ILE A 2 -18.12 -4.76 4.01
C ILE A 2 -18.27 -3.31 3.50
N ASN A 3 -19.50 -2.81 3.37
CA ASN A 3 -19.80 -1.59 2.62
C ASN A 3 -19.14 -0.29 3.12
N ASN A 4 -18.64 -0.24 4.35
CA ASN A 4 -18.04 0.95 4.92
C ASN A 4 -16.52 0.84 5.16
N ILE A 5 -15.93 -0.34 5.04
CA ILE A 5 -14.49 -0.54 5.25
C ILE A 5 -13.74 0.01 4.04
N ARG A 6 -12.69 0.79 4.30
CA ARG A 6 -11.78 1.35 3.29
C ARG A 6 -10.36 1.36 3.86
N PRO A 7 -9.32 1.17 3.05
CA PRO A 7 -7.95 1.31 3.52
C PRO A 7 -7.66 2.74 3.96
N LEU A 8 -6.88 2.87 5.02
CA LEU A 8 -6.28 4.16 5.38
C LEU A 8 -5.26 4.54 4.32
N LEU A 9 -5.48 5.67 3.64
CA LEU A 9 -4.63 6.19 2.58
C LEU A 9 -3.78 7.36 3.10
N SER A 10 -2.51 7.37 2.71
CA SER A 10 -1.57 8.42 3.11
C SER A 10 -1.83 9.73 2.39
N CYS A 11 -1.65 10.85 3.10
CA CYS A 11 -1.56 12.19 2.53
C CYS A 11 -0.10 12.55 2.19
N GLU A 12 0.09 13.60 1.41
CA GLU A 12 1.39 14.26 1.24
C GLU A 12 1.53 15.37 2.27
N VAL A 13 2.70 15.42 2.92
CA VAL A 13 3.05 16.47 3.90
C VAL A 13 4.50 16.84 3.64
N SER A 14 4.81 18.14 3.66
CA SER A 14 6.21 18.60 3.65
C SER A 14 6.91 18.11 4.91
N VAL A 15 8.17 17.71 4.77
CA VAL A 15 9.01 17.26 5.89
C VAL A 15 9.09 18.33 7.01
N ASP A 16 8.97 19.61 6.64
CA ASP A 16 8.99 20.74 7.57
C ASP A 16 7.73 20.86 8.44
N ASN A 17 6.64 20.20 8.04
CA ASN A 17 5.32 20.33 8.69
C ASN A 17 4.90 19.03 9.41
N ILE A 18 5.84 18.14 9.70
CA ILE A 18 5.55 16.88 10.38
C ILE A 18 5.49 17.07 11.88
N ASN A 19 4.48 16.49 12.52
CA ASN A 19 4.38 16.38 13.96
C ASN A 19 5.11 15.13 14.44
N PHE A 20 6.35 15.27 14.91
CA PHE A 20 7.11 14.18 15.52
C PHE A 20 6.68 13.91 16.96
N PRO A 21 6.87 12.68 17.51
CA PRO A 21 7.49 11.52 16.86
C PRO A 21 6.54 10.77 15.92
N ILE A 22 7.12 9.98 14.99
CA ILE A 22 6.37 9.14 14.06
C ILE A 22 7.01 7.75 13.92
N TYR A 23 6.21 6.76 13.53
CA TYR A 23 6.73 5.51 12.98
C TYR A 23 6.97 5.66 11.49
N VAL A 24 8.05 5.06 10.99
CA VAL A 24 8.43 5.12 9.56
C VAL A 24 8.74 3.73 9.04
N ALA A 25 8.25 3.43 7.86
CA ALA A 25 8.50 2.19 7.14
C ALA A 25 8.76 2.42 5.66
N THR A 26 9.39 1.45 5.00
CA THR A 26 9.55 1.42 3.54
C THR A 26 8.19 1.54 2.86
N LYS A 27 8.10 2.39 1.86
CA LYS A 27 6.95 2.46 0.97
C LYS A 27 7.11 1.42 -0.14
N PHE A 28 6.47 0.29 0.04
CA PHE A 28 6.48 -0.77 -0.97
C PHE A 28 5.74 -0.33 -2.25
N ASP A 29 6.26 -0.77 -3.39
CA ASP A 29 5.65 -0.57 -4.71
C ASP A 29 5.01 -1.87 -5.20
N GLY A 30 3.95 -2.27 -4.56
CA GLY A 30 3.22 -3.50 -4.81
C GLY A 30 1.73 -3.31 -5.01
N VAL A 31 0.97 -4.28 -4.55
CA VAL A 31 -0.50 -4.26 -4.58
C VAL A 31 -1.05 -4.31 -3.16
N ARG A 32 -1.71 -3.22 -2.73
CA ARG A 32 -2.38 -3.14 -1.42
C ARG A 32 -3.36 -4.28 -1.25
N ALA A 33 -3.30 -4.95 -0.10
CA ALA A 33 -4.19 -6.03 0.27
C ALA A 33 -4.72 -5.87 1.70
N MET A 34 -6.00 -6.18 1.87
CA MET A 34 -6.70 -6.22 3.15
C MET A 34 -7.44 -7.55 3.28
N VAL A 35 -7.38 -8.18 4.45
CA VAL A 35 -8.12 -9.43 4.68
C VAL A 35 -9.40 -9.13 5.46
N ILE A 36 -10.54 -9.46 4.87
CA ILE A 36 -11.87 -9.21 5.43
C ILE A 36 -12.75 -10.44 5.21
N ASN A 37 -13.29 -11.00 6.29
CA ASN A 37 -14.13 -12.21 6.27
C ASN A 37 -13.48 -13.37 5.48
N GLY A 38 -12.17 -13.56 5.66
CA GLY A 38 -11.42 -14.61 4.97
C GLY A 38 -11.23 -14.40 3.48
N VAL A 39 -11.36 -13.17 2.98
CA VAL A 39 -11.13 -12.79 1.57
C VAL A 39 -10.11 -11.67 1.49
N VAL A 40 -9.19 -11.76 0.54
CA VAL A 40 -8.18 -10.73 0.26
C VAL A 40 -8.76 -9.69 -0.71
N TYR A 41 -8.83 -8.44 -0.27
CA TYR A 41 -9.33 -7.32 -1.06
C TYR A 41 -8.21 -6.36 -1.44
N SER A 42 -8.30 -5.79 -2.62
CA SER A 42 -7.41 -4.73 -3.10
C SER A 42 -7.79 -3.36 -2.50
N ARG A 43 -6.97 -2.34 -2.77
CA ARG A 43 -7.20 -0.93 -2.38
C ARG A 43 -8.60 -0.41 -2.73
N SER A 44 -9.19 -0.86 -3.83
CA SER A 44 -10.52 -0.46 -4.28
C SER A 44 -11.65 -1.32 -3.72
N MET A 45 -11.35 -2.18 -2.76
CA MET A 45 -12.30 -3.11 -2.13
C MET A 45 -12.90 -4.12 -3.13
N LYS A 46 -12.13 -4.48 -4.15
CA LYS A 46 -12.42 -5.61 -5.03
C LYS A 46 -11.59 -6.82 -4.60
N PRO A 47 -12.15 -8.04 -4.57
CA PRO A 47 -11.37 -9.23 -4.29
C PRO A 47 -10.17 -9.34 -5.24
N ILE A 48 -9.01 -9.70 -4.71
CA ILE A 48 -7.85 -10.07 -5.52
C ILE A 48 -8.22 -11.28 -6.36
N ARG A 49 -7.90 -11.24 -7.66
CA ARG A 49 -8.38 -12.24 -8.61
C ARG A 49 -7.65 -13.58 -8.51
N ASN A 50 -6.39 -13.55 -8.13
CA ASN A 50 -5.55 -14.75 -8.12
C ASN A 50 -6.02 -15.76 -7.07
N ASN A 51 -6.31 -17.00 -7.53
CA ASN A 51 -6.80 -18.08 -6.67
C ASN A 51 -5.76 -18.52 -5.64
N HIS A 52 -4.47 -18.51 -6.00
CA HIS A 52 -3.38 -18.89 -5.09
C HIS A 52 -3.24 -17.85 -3.95
N VAL A 53 -3.28 -16.54 -4.27
CA VAL A 53 -3.27 -15.47 -3.27
C VAL A 53 -4.43 -15.59 -2.28
N GLN A 54 -5.64 -15.87 -2.78
CA GLN A 54 -6.81 -16.11 -1.92
C GLN A 54 -6.61 -17.34 -1.02
N LYS A 55 -6.07 -18.43 -1.54
CA LYS A 55 -5.77 -19.66 -0.78
C LYS A 55 -4.70 -19.41 0.29
N LEU A 56 -3.68 -18.61 -0.01
CA LEU A 56 -2.60 -18.31 0.94
C LEU A 56 -3.07 -17.39 2.06
N PHE A 57 -3.73 -16.28 1.73
CA PHE A 57 -3.96 -15.15 2.65
C PHE A 57 -5.43 -14.90 2.98
N GLY A 58 -6.38 -15.46 2.22
CA GLY A 58 -7.81 -15.33 2.47
C GLY A 58 -8.29 -16.28 3.57
N LYS A 59 -7.80 -16.11 4.79
CA LYS A 59 -8.08 -16.99 5.92
C LYS A 59 -8.58 -16.21 7.13
N PRO A 60 -9.46 -16.81 7.97
CA PRO A 60 -9.99 -16.14 9.16
C PRO A 60 -8.91 -15.69 10.17
N GLU A 61 -7.82 -16.44 10.29
CA GLU A 61 -6.71 -16.09 11.20
C GLU A 61 -6.00 -14.78 10.81
N TYR A 62 -6.11 -14.35 9.55
CA TYR A 62 -5.51 -13.10 9.06
C TYR A 62 -6.51 -11.94 9.02
N GLU A 63 -7.69 -12.13 9.62
CA GLU A 63 -8.72 -11.09 9.68
C GLU A 63 -8.18 -9.78 10.21
N GLY A 64 -8.43 -8.71 9.45
CA GLY A 64 -8.00 -7.36 9.76
C GLY A 64 -6.60 -7.00 9.28
N PHE A 65 -5.80 -7.91 8.72
CA PHE A 65 -4.49 -7.58 8.19
C PHE A 65 -4.61 -6.60 7.02
N ASP A 66 -3.72 -5.62 7.03
CA ASP A 66 -3.60 -4.56 6.04
C ASP A 66 -2.12 -4.39 5.67
N GLY A 67 -1.79 -4.58 4.40
CA GLY A 67 -0.40 -4.65 3.96
C GLY A 67 -0.25 -4.50 2.44
N GLU A 68 0.93 -4.88 1.95
CA GLU A 68 1.27 -4.86 0.53
C GLU A 68 1.67 -6.26 0.08
N LEU A 69 1.10 -6.72 -1.02
CA LEU A 69 1.56 -7.92 -1.73
C LEU A 69 2.73 -7.56 -2.63
N ILE A 70 3.79 -8.37 -2.57
CA ILE A 70 4.98 -8.22 -3.40
C ILE A 70 5.35 -9.57 -4.01
N VAL A 71 5.65 -9.57 -5.30
CA VAL A 71 6.22 -10.73 -6.01
C VAL A 71 7.69 -10.48 -6.27
N GLY A 72 8.55 -11.27 -5.63
CA GLY A 72 10.02 -11.16 -5.74
C GLY A 72 10.63 -10.10 -4.83
N ASP A 73 11.71 -9.45 -5.30
CA ASP A 73 12.48 -8.47 -4.52
C ASP A 73 11.74 -7.11 -4.46
N VAL A 74 11.62 -6.57 -3.25
CA VAL A 74 10.95 -5.28 -2.95
C VAL A 74 11.62 -4.07 -3.62
N TYR A 75 12.90 -4.18 -3.98
CA TYR A 75 13.68 -3.10 -4.63
C TYR A 75 13.90 -3.33 -6.14
N ALA A 76 13.32 -4.39 -6.71
CA ALA A 76 13.41 -4.63 -8.14
C ALA A 76 12.67 -3.52 -8.92
N LYS A 77 13.29 -3.01 -10.00
CA LYS A 77 12.73 -1.93 -10.84
C LYS A 77 11.36 -2.28 -11.46
N ASP A 78 11.09 -3.54 -11.65
CA ASP A 78 9.86 -4.08 -12.24
C ASP A 78 8.91 -4.73 -11.21
N VAL A 79 9.16 -4.49 -9.91
CA VAL A 79 8.39 -5.12 -8.82
C VAL A 79 6.89 -4.86 -8.93
N PHE A 80 6.47 -3.64 -9.27
CA PHE A 80 5.06 -3.30 -9.44
C PHE A 80 4.42 -4.08 -10.59
N GLN A 81 5.09 -4.15 -11.75
CA GLN A 81 4.58 -4.87 -12.93
C GLN A 81 4.50 -6.38 -12.65
N LYS A 82 5.55 -6.97 -12.06
CA LYS A 82 5.56 -8.39 -11.66
C LYS A 82 4.47 -8.71 -10.67
N THR A 83 4.34 -7.90 -9.62
CA THR A 83 3.32 -8.09 -8.59
C THR A 83 1.93 -7.97 -9.19
N THR A 84 1.66 -6.90 -9.95
CA THR A 84 0.35 -6.68 -10.58
C THR A 84 0.00 -7.84 -11.52
N SER A 85 0.92 -8.25 -12.38
CA SER A 85 0.70 -9.38 -13.29
C SER A 85 0.40 -10.68 -12.53
N GLY A 86 1.15 -10.97 -11.47
CA GLY A 86 0.96 -12.18 -10.67
C GLY A 86 -0.38 -12.20 -9.93
N VAL A 87 -0.67 -11.15 -9.14
CA VAL A 87 -1.83 -11.14 -8.25
C VAL A 87 -3.16 -10.82 -8.94
N MET A 88 -3.14 -10.21 -10.13
CA MET A 88 -4.35 -9.89 -10.90
C MET A 88 -4.72 -10.96 -11.94
N SER A 89 -3.81 -11.85 -12.29
CA SER A 89 -4.12 -13.05 -13.09
C SER A 89 -4.92 -14.02 -12.24
N LYS A 90 -5.99 -14.61 -12.80
CA LYS A 90 -6.85 -15.55 -12.07
C LYS A 90 -6.09 -16.80 -11.64
N ASP A 91 -5.29 -17.33 -12.54
CA ASP A 91 -4.53 -18.58 -12.40
C ASP A 91 -3.03 -18.27 -12.26
N GLY A 92 -2.28 -19.30 -11.89
CA GLY A 92 -0.85 -19.22 -11.59
C GLY A 92 -0.58 -19.13 -10.09
N GLU A 93 0.65 -19.50 -9.70
CA GLU A 93 1.12 -19.53 -8.32
C GLU A 93 2.33 -18.58 -8.18
N PRO A 94 2.11 -17.24 -8.12
CA PRO A 94 3.20 -16.30 -7.94
C PRO A 94 3.88 -16.52 -6.59
N ASP A 95 5.21 -16.39 -6.55
CA ASP A 95 5.98 -16.33 -5.30
C ASP A 95 5.73 -14.97 -4.62
N VAL A 96 4.62 -14.90 -3.89
CA VAL A 96 4.10 -13.67 -3.30
C VAL A 96 4.32 -13.63 -1.80
N THR A 97 4.84 -12.52 -1.31
CA THR A 97 4.95 -12.19 0.12
C THR A 97 3.96 -11.09 0.49
N PHE A 98 3.29 -11.25 1.61
CA PHE A 98 2.38 -10.25 2.18
C PHE A 98 3.10 -9.48 3.30
N TYR A 99 3.52 -8.26 3.01
CA TYR A 99 4.14 -7.35 3.97
C TYR A 99 3.07 -6.61 4.74
N VAL A 100 2.79 -7.05 5.96
CA VAL A 100 1.72 -6.49 6.80
C VAL A 100 2.27 -5.35 7.64
N PHE A 101 1.60 -4.20 7.62
CA PHE A 101 2.05 -2.98 8.31
C PHE A 101 0.97 -2.35 9.21
N ASP A 102 -0.27 -2.84 9.17
CA ASP A 102 -1.36 -2.36 10.02
C ASP A 102 -2.40 -3.46 10.23
N ILE A 103 -3.28 -3.25 11.21
CA ILE A 103 -4.46 -4.07 11.44
C ILE A 103 -5.65 -3.15 11.74
N PHE A 104 -6.83 -3.44 11.15
CA PHE A 104 -8.02 -2.58 11.27
C PHE A 104 -9.19 -3.21 12.02
N THR A 105 -8.92 -4.11 12.94
CA THR A 105 -9.96 -4.79 13.74
C THR A 105 -10.74 -3.84 14.65
N ASN A 106 -10.09 -2.76 15.11
CA ASN A 106 -10.71 -1.73 15.92
C ASN A 106 -10.26 -0.33 15.43
N ASN A 107 -11.20 0.46 14.93
CA ASN A 107 -10.92 1.80 14.39
C ASN A 107 -10.78 2.88 15.46
N THR A 108 -10.93 2.57 16.74
CA THR A 108 -10.67 3.48 17.86
C THR A 108 -9.25 3.37 18.42
N GLU A 109 -8.56 2.28 18.13
CA GLU A 109 -7.17 2.06 18.55
C GLU A 109 -6.20 2.99 17.83
N THR A 110 -5.23 3.48 18.57
CA THR A 110 -4.09 4.22 18.04
C THR A 110 -3.19 3.31 17.21
N TYR A 111 -2.37 3.88 16.33
CA TYR A 111 -1.43 3.07 15.52
C TYR A 111 -0.47 2.27 16.40
N LYS A 112 -0.02 2.85 17.51
CA LYS A 112 0.85 2.16 18.47
C LYS A 112 0.17 0.91 19.06
N GLU A 113 -1.10 1.01 19.45
CA GLU A 113 -1.87 -0.14 19.98
C GLU A 113 -2.08 -1.19 18.88
N ARG A 114 -2.43 -0.78 17.66
CA ARG A 114 -2.58 -1.71 16.53
C ARG A 114 -1.30 -2.44 16.17
N LEU A 115 -0.13 -1.80 16.31
CA LEU A 115 1.17 -2.49 16.12
C LEU A 115 1.40 -3.60 17.15
N TYR A 116 1.02 -3.39 18.41
CA TYR A 116 1.10 -4.46 19.42
C TYR A 116 0.16 -5.62 19.04
N THR A 117 -1.10 -5.32 18.74
CA THR A 117 -2.08 -6.33 18.32
C THR A 117 -1.60 -7.10 17.06
N LEU A 118 -1.02 -6.39 16.10
CA LEU A 118 -0.48 -7.01 14.89
C LEU A 118 0.69 -7.95 15.20
N ASN A 119 1.66 -7.51 16.03
CA ASN A 119 2.81 -8.32 16.38
C ASN A 119 2.39 -9.59 17.16
N ASP A 120 1.47 -9.48 18.12
CA ASP A 120 0.93 -10.63 18.85
C ASP A 120 0.26 -11.63 17.89
N LYS A 121 -0.53 -11.15 16.93
CA LYS A 121 -1.12 -12.02 15.91
C LYS A 121 -0.08 -12.68 15.02
N LEU A 122 0.94 -11.95 14.58
CA LEU A 122 1.98 -12.48 13.69
C LEU A 122 2.84 -13.56 14.37
N VAL A 123 3.07 -13.47 15.67
CA VAL A 123 3.74 -14.54 16.46
C VAL A 123 2.96 -15.85 16.39
N LEU A 124 1.63 -15.78 16.40
CA LEU A 124 0.75 -16.96 16.34
C LEU A 124 0.64 -17.57 14.93
N VAL A 125 0.82 -16.76 13.90
CA VAL A 125 0.54 -17.14 12.50
C VAL A 125 1.68 -17.92 11.84
N GLN A 126 2.94 -17.72 12.21
CA GLN A 126 4.16 -18.39 11.72
C GLN A 126 4.10 -18.88 10.25
N TYR A 127 3.78 -18.01 9.31
CA TYR A 127 3.72 -18.34 7.90
C TYR A 127 4.81 -17.57 7.12
N HIS A 128 5.68 -18.29 6.41
CA HIS A 128 6.89 -17.72 5.78
C HIS A 128 6.62 -16.63 4.73
N ASN A 129 5.42 -16.62 4.13
CA ASN A 129 5.01 -15.61 3.15
C ASN A 129 4.26 -14.42 3.78
N ILE A 130 4.17 -14.33 5.10
CA ILE A 130 3.62 -13.17 5.82
C ILE A 130 4.72 -12.56 6.66
N VAL A 131 5.03 -11.31 6.40
CA VAL A 131 6.15 -10.59 7.03
C VAL A 131 5.64 -9.31 7.68
N ALA A 132 5.98 -9.11 8.97
CA ALA A 132 5.77 -7.83 9.61
C ALA A 132 6.66 -6.77 8.94
N THR A 133 6.06 -5.69 8.45
CA THR A 133 6.85 -4.56 7.95
C THR A 133 7.55 -3.88 9.12
N GLN A 134 8.88 -3.78 9.04
CA GLN A 134 9.68 -3.09 10.05
C GLN A 134 9.22 -1.65 10.20
N GLN A 135 8.95 -1.23 11.44
CA GLN A 135 8.57 0.13 11.81
C GLN A 135 9.69 0.74 12.65
N LEU A 136 10.25 1.85 12.17
CA LEU A 136 11.27 2.61 12.90
C LEU A 136 10.60 3.80 13.58
N TYR A 137 10.79 3.93 14.90
CA TYR A 137 10.28 5.06 15.66
C TYR A 137 11.31 6.18 15.63
N ILE A 138 10.97 7.33 15.05
CA ILE A 138 11.85 8.48 14.89
C ILE A 138 11.27 9.72 15.56
N GLN A 139 12.15 10.58 16.02
CA GLN A 139 11.80 11.74 16.83
C GLN A 139 12.10 13.08 16.15
N THR A 140 12.93 13.06 15.10
CA THR A 140 13.40 14.28 14.46
C THR A 140 13.28 14.25 12.94
N LYS A 141 13.31 15.43 12.36
CA LYS A 141 13.36 15.65 10.91
C LYS A 141 14.65 15.09 10.29
N GLU A 142 15.76 15.25 10.98
CA GLU A 142 17.08 14.81 10.55
C GLU A 142 17.11 13.28 10.38
N GLU A 143 16.55 12.54 11.34
CA GLU A 143 16.39 11.08 11.25
C GLU A 143 15.55 10.67 10.04
N LEU A 144 14.47 11.39 9.74
CA LEU A 144 13.66 11.11 8.56
C LEU A 144 14.44 11.35 7.26
N ILE A 145 15.21 12.44 7.16
CA ILE A 145 16.02 12.77 5.99
C ILE A 145 17.10 11.71 5.78
N GLU A 146 17.72 11.24 6.86
CA GLU A 146 18.73 10.17 6.79
C GLU A 146 18.10 8.86 6.27
N LEU A 147 16.94 8.47 6.79
CA LEU A 147 16.22 7.28 6.34
C LEU A 147 15.77 7.39 4.88
N LEU A 148 15.30 8.56 4.45
CA LEU A 148 14.96 8.81 3.04
C LEU A 148 16.19 8.65 2.13
N SER A 149 17.34 9.16 2.56
CA SER A 149 18.59 9.02 1.80
C SER A 149 19.00 7.54 1.67
N LYS A 150 18.93 6.77 2.75
CA LYS A 150 19.19 5.32 2.75
C LYS A 150 18.22 4.55 1.84
N GLU A 151 16.95 4.91 1.88
CA GLU A 151 15.92 4.27 1.06
C GLU A 151 16.13 4.55 -0.44
N LYS A 152 16.53 5.77 -0.80
CA LYS A 152 16.88 6.15 -2.17
C LYS A 152 18.04 5.32 -2.72
N VAL A 153 19.10 5.12 -1.91
CA VAL A 153 20.25 4.30 -2.30
C VAL A 153 19.87 2.85 -2.59
N LYS A 154 18.88 2.31 -1.87
CA LYS A 154 18.34 0.95 -2.14
C LYS A 154 17.48 0.87 -3.40
N GLY A 155 17.10 2.00 -3.99
CA GLY A 155 16.16 2.06 -5.12
C GLY A 155 14.69 2.01 -4.71
N GLY A 156 14.36 2.28 -3.44
CA GLY A 156 13.00 2.31 -2.92
C GLY A 156 12.17 3.49 -3.46
N GLU A 157 10.85 3.39 -3.41
CA GLU A 157 9.90 4.44 -3.85
C GLU A 157 9.82 5.62 -2.87
N GLY A 158 10.20 5.39 -1.61
CA GLY A 158 10.12 6.35 -0.52
C GLY A 158 9.74 5.70 0.80
N LEU A 159 9.18 6.50 1.70
CA LEU A 159 8.79 6.06 3.05
C LEU A 159 7.32 6.37 3.35
N ILE A 160 6.74 5.60 4.26
CA ILE A 160 5.43 5.87 4.88
C ILE A 160 5.65 6.24 6.34
N GLY A 161 5.14 7.42 6.74
CA GLY A 161 5.08 7.85 8.13
C GLY A 161 3.72 7.58 8.75
N ARG A 162 3.70 7.21 10.02
CA ARG A 162 2.48 6.97 10.81
C ARG A 162 2.54 7.71 12.13
N ASN A 163 1.48 8.48 12.44
CA ASN A 163 1.33 9.09 13.75
C ASN A 163 1.06 7.98 14.79
N PRO A 164 1.86 7.87 15.88
CA PRO A 164 1.64 6.87 16.92
C PRO A 164 0.24 6.89 17.52
N ASN A 165 -0.36 8.07 17.63
CA ASN A 165 -1.70 8.31 18.20
C ASN A 165 -2.80 8.33 17.12
N GLY A 166 -2.46 8.08 15.84
CA GLY A 166 -3.42 8.09 14.74
C GLY A 166 -4.33 6.87 14.75
N VAL A 167 -5.64 7.08 14.68
CA VAL A 167 -6.61 5.99 14.55
C VAL A 167 -6.67 5.46 13.11
N TYR A 168 -7.23 4.26 12.92
CA TYR A 168 -7.45 3.70 11.58
C TYR A 168 -8.67 4.38 10.94
N LYS A 169 -8.40 5.40 10.12
CA LYS A 169 -9.44 6.13 9.37
C LYS A 169 -9.76 5.42 8.06
N TYR A 170 -11.02 5.20 7.77
CA TYR A 170 -11.46 4.71 6.47
C TYR A 170 -11.38 5.82 5.42
N GLY A 171 -10.36 5.74 4.56
CA GLY A 171 -10.09 6.72 3.52
C GLY A 171 -8.78 7.48 3.69
N ARG A 172 -8.67 8.67 3.11
CA ARG A 172 -7.42 9.42 3.09
C ARG A 172 -7.22 10.24 4.36
N SER A 173 -6.02 10.11 4.95
CA SER A 173 -5.51 11.05 5.96
C SER A 173 -5.36 12.45 5.35
N THR A 174 -5.48 13.48 6.18
CA THR A 174 -5.24 14.87 5.79
C THR A 174 -3.90 15.36 6.34
N PRO A 175 -3.30 16.42 5.76
CA PRO A 175 -2.08 17.03 6.30
C PRO A 175 -2.23 17.54 7.74
N LYS A 176 -3.46 17.84 8.19
CA LYS A 176 -3.74 18.25 9.57
C LYS A 176 -3.79 17.05 10.53
N GLU A 177 -4.37 15.93 10.11
CA GLU A 177 -4.47 14.71 10.94
C GLU A 177 -3.15 13.95 11.02
N GLN A 178 -2.43 13.84 9.90
CA GLN A 178 -1.16 13.12 9.76
C GLN A 178 -1.22 11.64 10.23
N PHE A 179 -2.38 11.00 10.19
CA PHE A 179 -2.50 9.61 10.62
C PHE A 179 -1.65 8.66 9.77
N SER A 180 -1.54 8.96 8.48
CA SER A 180 -0.64 8.31 7.54
C SER A 180 -0.13 9.31 6.52
N MET A 181 1.18 9.35 6.32
CA MET A 181 1.89 10.28 5.44
C MET A 181 2.76 9.49 4.47
N LYS A 182 3.00 10.02 3.26
CA LYS A 182 3.92 9.43 2.29
C LYS A 182 4.99 10.44 1.92
N PHE A 183 6.23 9.97 1.88
CA PHE A 183 7.42 10.70 1.49
C PHE A 183 7.99 10.03 0.25
N LYS A 184 7.81 10.67 -0.92
CA LYS A 184 8.29 10.16 -2.20
C LYS A 184 9.50 10.94 -2.67
N PHE A 185 10.37 10.27 -3.44
CA PHE A 185 11.39 10.96 -4.19
C PHE A 185 10.77 11.61 -5.42
N PHE A 186 11.18 12.83 -5.70
CA PHE A 186 10.83 13.53 -6.92
C PHE A 186 12.10 13.70 -7.76
N GLU A 187 12.02 13.28 -9.02
CA GLU A 187 13.02 13.59 -10.02
C GLU A 187 12.44 14.66 -10.94
N GLN A 188 13.16 15.75 -11.13
CA GLN A 188 12.84 16.77 -12.12
C GLN A 188 13.70 16.53 -13.33
N ASN A 189 13.07 16.36 -14.48
CA ASN A 189 13.72 16.22 -15.76
C ASN A 189 13.16 17.28 -16.72
N GLU A 190 14.04 17.87 -17.51
CA GLU A 190 13.65 18.76 -18.60
C GLU A 190 13.65 17.98 -19.91
N PHE A 191 12.60 18.16 -20.71
CA PHE A 191 12.44 17.50 -22.00
C PHE A 191 12.14 18.54 -23.07
N GLU A 192 12.80 18.41 -24.21
CA GLU A 192 12.46 19.21 -25.38
C GLU A 192 11.19 18.66 -26.06
N VAL A 193 10.23 19.53 -26.34
CA VAL A 193 9.01 19.15 -27.07
C VAL A 193 9.33 19.08 -28.54
N VAL A 194 9.43 17.87 -29.09
CA VAL A 194 9.80 17.62 -30.49
C VAL A 194 8.61 17.51 -31.45
N GLY A 195 7.38 17.52 -30.92
CA GLY A 195 6.17 17.45 -31.74
C GLY A 195 4.89 17.29 -30.95
N PHE A 196 3.76 17.38 -31.65
CA PHE A 196 2.43 17.19 -31.08
C PHE A 196 1.68 16.15 -31.92
N THR A 197 0.91 15.28 -31.22
CA THR A 197 -0.03 14.38 -31.86
C THR A 197 -1.43 14.62 -31.29
N GLU A 198 -2.45 14.47 -32.13
CA GLU A 198 -3.83 14.60 -31.67
C GLU A 198 -4.17 13.49 -30.67
N ARG A 199 -4.78 13.89 -29.56
CA ARG A 199 -5.21 12.94 -28.53
C ARG A 199 -6.57 12.35 -28.90
N MET A 200 -6.61 11.05 -29.15
CA MET A 200 -7.87 10.32 -29.32
C MET A 200 -8.64 10.32 -27.99
N HIS A 201 -9.91 10.70 -28.05
CA HIS A 201 -10.79 10.68 -26.89
C HIS A 201 -11.49 9.31 -26.80
N ASN A 202 -11.26 8.61 -25.69
CA ASN A 202 -12.01 7.40 -25.38
C ASN A 202 -13.30 7.79 -24.63
N SER A 203 -14.45 7.72 -25.31
CA SER A 203 -15.78 8.07 -24.77
C SER A 203 -16.44 6.94 -23.99
N ASN A 204 -15.85 5.72 -23.96
CA ASN A 204 -16.41 4.61 -23.20
C ASN A 204 -16.55 4.95 -21.71
N GLU A 205 -17.52 4.31 -21.06
CA GLU A 205 -17.79 4.50 -19.64
C GLU A 205 -16.53 4.25 -18.78
N GLN A 206 -16.25 5.19 -17.90
CA GLN A 206 -15.13 5.08 -16.97
C GLN A 206 -15.53 4.24 -15.74
N LYS A 207 -14.79 3.15 -15.51
CA LYS A 207 -14.94 2.30 -14.33
C LYS A 207 -13.68 2.35 -13.48
N ARG A 208 -13.81 2.06 -12.20
CA ARG A 208 -12.64 1.94 -11.33
C ARG A 208 -12.16 0.50 -11.32
N GLY A 209 -10.91 0.29 -11.74
CA GLY A 209 -10.24 -1.01 -11.71
C GLY A 209 -9.93 -1.50 -10.29
N ALA A 210 -9.46 -2.74 -10.17
CA ALA A 210 -9.11 -3.35 -8.88
C ALA A 210 -7.99 -2.59 -8.16
N LEU A 211 -7.04 -2.01 -8.88
CA LEU A 211 -5.95 -1.20 -8.34
C LEU A 211 -6.35 0.24 -7.96
N GLY A 212 -7.63 0.60 -8.15
CA GLY A 212 -8.15 1.93 -7.81
C GLY A 212 -7.93 3.01 -8.88
N TYR A 213 -7.36 2.67 -10.04
CA TYR A 213 -7.23 3.58 -11.17
C TYR A 213 -8.52 3.62 -11.99
N ALA A 214 -8.70 4.74 -12.69
CA ALA A 214 -9.76 4.88 -13.68
C ALA A 214 -9.41 4.07 -14.94
N GLU A 215 -10.30 3.17 -15.33
CA GLU A 215 -10.16 2.32 -16.52
C GLU A 215 -11.33 2.58 -17.47
N ARG A 216 -11.04 2.62 -18.78
CA ARG A 216 -12.05 2.64 -19.85
C ARG A 216 -11.79 1.47 -20.78
N SER A 217 -12.84 0.84 -21.27
CA SER A 217 -12.71 -0.20 -22.29
C SER A 217 -11.99 0.37 -23.53
N SER A 218 -11.13 -0.42 -24.13
CA SER A 218 -10.52 -0.12 -25.43
C SER A 218 -11.35 -0.64 -26.61
N ALA A 219 -12.49 -1.30 -26.32
CA ALA A 219 -13.40 -1.76 -27.37
C ALA A 219 -13.90 -0.56 -28.18
N LYS A 220 -13.79 -0.65 -29.49
CA LYS A 220 -14.43 0.28 -30.40
C LYS A 220 -15.89 -0.14 -30.52
N ASP A 221 -16.81 0.76 -30.21
CA ASP A 221 -18.19 0.57 -30.61
C ASP A 221 -18.21 0.61 -32.13
N GLY A 222 -18.69 -0.48 -32.73
CA GLY A 222 -18.79 -0.65 -34.17
C GLY A 222 -19.83 0.24 -34.81
#